data_6053f9af6a5754cd057d52537c57b4ab
#
_entry.id   6053f9af6a5754cd057d52537c57b4ab
#
_cell.length_a   1.000
_cell.length_b   1.000
_cell.length_c   1.000
_cell.angle_alpha   90.00
_cell.angle_beta   90.00
_cell.angle_gamma   90.00
#
_symmetry.space_group_name_H-M   'P 1'
#
loop_
_entity.id
_entity.type
_entity.pdbx_description
1 polymer ?
#
loop_
_entity_poly.entity_id
_entity_poly.type
_entity_poly.pdbx_seq_one_letter_code
_entity_poly.pdbx_strand_id
1 'polypeptide(L)'
;QRMADGTVLLPGGRPVALGLALTNGDPVVGQSDLIGWHTITVTPDMVGCRVAVIVGLECKREKGGRTSQDQQNFVTQITNAGGIAGVANTPAVAQALIRDWRPRKAA
;
A
#
# COMPACT_ATOMS: atom_id res chain seq x y z
N GLN A 1 -13.94 -2.15 15.63
CA GLN A 1 -13.40 -1.26 16.65
C GLN A 1 -11.91 -1.06 16.44
N ARG A 2 -11.49 0.20 16.36
CA ARG A 2 -10.08 0.53 16.18
C ARG A 2 -9.40 0.60 17.55
N MET A 3 -8.29 -0.09 17.68
CA MET A 3 -7.44 -0.03 18.87
C MET A 3 -6.49 1.18 18.80
N ALA A 4 -5.92 1.58 19.95
CA ALA A 4 -5.07 2.75 20.02
C ALA A 4 -3.79 2.67 19.18
N ASP A 5 -3.33 1.45 18.89
CA ASP A 5 -2.11 1.21 18.11
C ASP A 5 -2.36 1.04 16.61
N GLY A 6 -3.57 1.33 16.13
CA GLY A 6 -3.94 1.14 14.73
C GLY A 6 -4.44 -0.26 14.39
N THR A 7 -4.62 -1.11 15.39
CA THR A 7 -5.17 -2.44 15.21
C THR A 7 -6.69 -2.37 15.14
N VAL A 8 -7.28 -3.12 14.22
CA VAL A 8 -8.74 -3.25 14.11
C VAL A 8 -9.15 -4.65 14.54
N LEU A 9 -10.11 -4.71 15.47
CA LEU A 9 -10.66 -5.98 15.92
C LEU A 9 -12.00 -6.21 15.23
N LEU A 10 -12.06 -7.25 14.41
CA LEU A 10 -13.29 -7.65 13.70
C LEU A 10 -14.06 -8.65 14.56
N PRO A 11 -15.41 -8.59 14.55
CA PRO A 11 -16.22 -9.58 15.28
C PRO A 11 -15.87 -11.00 14.83
N GLY A 12 -15.47 -11.85 15.78
CA GLY A 12 -15.06 -13.22 15.49
C GLY A 12 -13.74 -13.36 14.75
N GLY A 13 -13.05 -12.26 14.49
CA GLY A 13 -11.80 -12.25 13.76
C GLY A 13 -10.58 -12.06 14.66
N ARG A 14 -9.40 -12.08 14.04
CA ARG A 14 -8.14 -11.78 14.72
C ARG A 14 -7.84 -10.28 14.60
N PRO A 15 -7.09 -9.70 15.55
CA PRO A 15 -6.62 -8.32 15.42
C PRO A 15 -5.77 -8.15 14.15
N VAL A 16 -6.02 -7.08 13.42
CA VAL A 16 -5.29 -6.77 12.20
C VAL A 16 -4.76 -5.34 12.31
N ALA A 17 -3.46 -5.17 12.13
CA ALA A 17 -2.86 -3.84 12.12
C ALA A 17 -3.18 -3.14 10.80
N LEU A 18 -3.67 -1.91 10.90
CA LEU A 18 -3.96 -1.06 9.74
C LEU A 18 -3.10 0.19 9.81
N GLY A 19 -2.80 0.76 8.64
CA GLY A 19 -2.07 2.00 8.52
C GLY A 19 -0.65 1.80 8.03
N LEU A 20 0.21 2.76 8.30
CA LEU A 20 1.57 2.77 7.79
C LEU A 20 2.47 1.83 8.58
N ALA A 21 3.35 1.15 7.87
CA ALA A 21 4.35 0.26 8.45
C ALA A 21 5.75 0.65 8.00
N LEU A 22 6.73 0.37 8.86
CA LEU A 22 8.14 0.47 8.52
C LEU A 22 8.53 -0.69 7.59
N THR A 23 9.72 -0.60 6.99
CA THR A 23 10.22 -1.62 6.08
C THR A 23 10.26 -3.00 6.72
N ASN A 24 10.48 -3.07 8.04
CA ASN A 24 10.49 -4.33 8.78
C ASN A 24 9.10 -4.84 9.18
N GLY A 25 8.03 -4.10 8.82
CA GLY A 25 6.65 -4.47 9.13
C GLY A 25 6.09 -3.88 10.40
N ASP A 26 6.90 -3.19 11.21
CA ASP A 26 6.41 -2.55 12.43
C ASP A 26 5.54 -1.34 12.10
N PRO A 27 4.49 -1.05 12.90
CA PRO A 27 3.68 0.16 12.70
C PRO A 27 4.49 1.43 12.87
N VAL A 28 4.15 2.45 12.07
CA VAL A 28 4.73 3.80 12.24
C VAL A 28 4.02 4.49 13.40
N VAL A 29 4.79 4.90 14.42
CA VAL A 29 4.25 5.61 15.57
C VAL A 29 3.91 7.05 15.17
N GLY A 30 2.75 7.53 15.63
CA GLY A 30 2.34 8.92 15.38
C GLY A 30 1.78 9.18 13.99
N GLN A 31 1.36 8.12 13.28
CA GLN A 31 0.77 8.29 11.96
C GLN A 31 -0.54 9.08 12.02
N SER A 32 -0.87 9.73 10.90
CA SER A 32 -2.04 10.60 10.79
C SER A 32 -3.37 9.83 10.87
N ASP A 33 -4.43 10.53 11.27
CA ASP A 33 -5.79 9.97 11.31
C ASP A 33 -6.29 9.59 9.92
N LEU A 34 -5.93 10.37 8.90
CA LEU A 34 -6.31 10.11 7.51
C LEU A 34 -5.07 9.96 6.66
N ILE A 35 -5.10 8.96 5.78
CA ILE A 35 -4.03 8.70 4.83
C ILE A 35 -4.68 8.58 3.45
N GLY A 36 -4.11 9.28 2.48
CA GLY A 36 -4.59 9.24 1.12
C GLY A 36 -3.46 9.48 0.13
N TRP A 37 -3.81 9.78 -1.09
CA TRP A 37 -2.82 10.13 -2.10
C TRP A 37 -3.34 11.27 -2.97
N HIS A 38 -2.40 11.99 -3.56
CA HIS A 38 -2.66 13.04 -4.52
C HIS A 38 -1.80 12.78 -5.75
N THR A 39 -2.43 12.65 -6.89
CA THR A 39 -1.71 12.35 -8.13
C THR A 39 -1.20 13.64 -8.74
N ILE A 40 0.07 13.66 -9.09
CA ILE A 40 0.70 14.76 -9.82
C ILE A 40 1.30 14.24 -11.11
N THR A 41 1.49 15.13 -12.06
CA THR A 41 2.29 14.84 -13.26
C THR A 41 3.68 15.41 -13.03
N VAL A 42 4.69 14.56 -13.16
CA VAL A 42 6.09 14.97 -13.00
C VAL A 42 6.50 15.85 -14.17
N THR A 43 7.10 17.00 -13.85
CA THR A 43 7.56 17.97 -14.85
C THR A 43 9.09 18.09 -14.76
N PRO A 44 9.75 18.65 -15.83
CA PRO A 44 11.21 18.72 -15.85
C PRO A 44 11.85 19.49 -14.70
N ASP A 45 11.15 20.47 -14.11
CA ASP A 45 11.65 21.25 -12.98
C ASP A 45 11.71 20.42 -11.69
N MET A 46 11.15 19.22 -11.69
CA MET A 46 11.16 18.33 -10.53
C MET A 46 12.36 17.38 -10.52
N VAL A 47 13.25 17.47 -11.48
CA VAL A 47 14.47 16.65 -11.50
C VAL A 47 15.29 16.94 -10.24
N GLY A 48 15.65 15.88 -9.53
CA GLY A 48 16.40 15.99 -8.28
C GLY A 48 15.50 16.13 -7.05
N CYS A 49 14.19 16.34 -7.21
CA CYS A 49 13.26 16.36 -6.10
C CYS A 49 12.94 14.96 -5.62
N ARG A 50 12.65 14.83 -4.33
CA ARG A 50 12.20 13.57 -3.74
C ARG A 50 10.68 13.60 -3.65
N VAL A 51 10.04 12.52 -4.05
CA VAL A 51 8.60 12.35 -4.00
C VAL A 51 8.29 11.03 -3.31
N ALA A 52 7.42 11.07 -2.30
CA ALA A 52 6.94 9.84 -1.67
C ALA A 52 5.91 9.19 -2.57
N VAL A 53 6.08 7.91 -2.88
CA VAL A 53 5.16 7.13 -3.70
C VAL A 53 4.36 6.22 -2.78
N ILE A 54 3.03 6.28 -2.89
CA ILE A 54 2.16 5.45 -2.06
C ILE A 54 2.34 3.97 -2.43
N VAL A 55 2.36 3.12 -1.40
CA VAL A 55 2.46 1.68 -1.54
C VAL A 55 1.27 1.04 -0.85
N GLY A 56 0.46 0.30 -1.59
CA GLY A 56 -0.65 -0.46 -1.06
C GLY A 56 -0.48 -1.93 -1.37
N LEU A 57 -0.14 -2.73 -0.36
CA LEU A 57 0.06 -4.17 -0.52
C LEU A 57 -1.04 -4.93 0.18
N GLU A 58 -1.69 -5.82 -0.55
CA GLU A 58 -2.65 -6.77 -0.01
C GLU A 58 -1.91 -8.06 0.29
N CYS A 59 -1.86 -8.43 1.57
CA CYS A 59 -1.12 -9.62 2.01
C CYS A 59 -2.05 -10.82 2.04
N LYS A 60 -1.67 -11.89 1.35
CA LYS A 60 -2.43 -13.14 1.28
C LYS A 60 -1.59 -14.30 1.76
N ARG A 61 -2.27 -15.40 2.13
CA ARG A 61 -1.59 -16.65 2.44
C ARG A 61 -0.86 -17.15 1.20
N GLU A 62 0.23 -17.89 1.40
CA GLU A 62 0.98 -18.49 0.29
C GLU A 62 0.10 -19.38 -0.59
N LYS A 63 -0.89 -20.06 0.02
CA LYS A 63 -1.80 -20.94 -0.70
C LYS A 63 -3.24 -20.61 -0.34
N GLY A 64 -4.14 -20.62 -1.33
CA GLY A 64 -5.57 -20.51 -1.14
C GLY A 64 -6.10 -19.12 -0.83
N GLY A 65 -5.25 -18.10 -0.86
CA GLY A 65 -5.69 -16.73 -0.67
C GLY A 65 -6.43 -16.21 -1.89
N ARG A 66 -7.55 -15.50 -1.67
CA ARG A 66 -8.32 -14.89 -2.76
C ARG A 66 -8.36 -13.38 -2.57
N THR A 67 -8.37 -12.67 -3.70
CA THR A 67 -8.51 -11.22 -3.72
C THR A 67 -9.96 -10.88 -4.02
N SER A 68 -10.59 -10.07 -3.14
CA SER A 68 -11.95 -9.60 -3.38
C SER A 68 -11.99 -8.59 -4.52
N GLN A 69 -13.20 -8.36 -5.07
CA GLN A 69 -13.36 -7.35 -6.12
C GLN A 69 -12.99 -5.95 -5.62
N ASP A 70 -13.34 -5.63 -4.36
CA ASP A 70 -13.00 -4.33 -3.78
C ASP A 70 -11.48 -4.15 -3.66
N GLN A 71 -10.77 -5.21 -3.27
CA GLN A 71 -9.31 -5.19 -3.21
C GLN A 71 -8.68 -5.03 -4.58
N GLN A 72 -9.21 -5.71 -5.60
CA GLN A 72 -8.76 -5.55 -6.98
C GLN A 72 -8.99 -4.13 -7.47
N ASN A 73 -10.15 -3.55 -7.16
CA ASN A 73 -10.48 -2.18 -7.54
C ASN A 73 -9.50 -1.19 -6.89
N PHE A 74 -9.16 -1.39 -5.63
CA PHE A 74 -8.19 -0.54 -4.92
C PHE A 74 -6.82 -0.61 -5.58
N VAL A 75 -6.34 -1.81 -5.89
CA VAL A 75 -5.05 -2.01 -6.58
C VAL A 75 -5.06 -1.27 -7.92
N THR A 76 -6.15 -1.39 -8.67
CA THR A 76 -6.29 -0.71 -9.97
C THR A 76 -6.24 0.81 -9.81
N GLN A 77 -6.95 1.35 -8.83
CA GLN A 77 -6.97 2.80 -8.59
C GLN A 77 -5.58 3.33 -8.23
N ILE A 78 -4.88 2.65 -7.33
CA ILE A 78 -3.54 3.07 -6.90
C ILE A 78 -2.55 2.96 -8.08
N THR A 79 -2.60 1.87 -8.82
CA THR A 79 -1.73 1.67 -9.98
C THR A 79 -1.96 2.74 -11.03
N ASN A 80 -3.22 3.05 -11.35
CA ASN A 80 -3.55 4.07 -12.34
C ASN A 80 -3.14 5.47 -11.90
N ALA A 81 -3.12 5.72 -10.59
CA ALA A 81 -2.67 7.00 -10.04
C ALA A 81 -1.14 7.15 -10.04
N GLY A 82 -0.41 6.09 -10.37
CA GLY A 82 1.05 6.12 -10.41
C GLY A 82 1.73 5.53 -9.18
N GLY A 83 0.95 4.97 -8.26
CA GLY A 83 1.49 4.33 -7.05
C GLY A 83 1.89 2.88 -7.27
N ILE A 84 2.28 2.24 -6.17
CA ILE A 84 2.67 0.84 -6.13
C ILE A 84 1.56 0.09 -5.41
N ALA A 85 0.97 -0.89 -6.09
CA ALA A 85 -0.05 -1.71 -5.44
C ALA A 85 -0.05 -3.11 -6.03
N GLY A 86 -0.42 -4.07 -5.21
CA GLY A 86 -0.49 -5.45 -5.65
C GLY A 86 -0.81 -6.39 -4.51
N VAL A 87 -0.91 -7.66 -4.86
CA VAL A 87 -1.16 -8.74 -3.93
C VAL A 87 0.15 -9.49 -3.72
N ALA A 88 0.52 -9.71 -2.47
CA ALA A 88 1.74 -10.42 -2.13
C ALA A 88 1.42 -11.55 -1.15
N ASN A 89 1.90 -12.74 -1.45
CA ASN A 89 1.77 -13.90 -0.58
C ASN A 89 3.10 -14.28 0.09
N THR A 90 4.18 -13.59 -0.26
CA THR A 90 5.48 -13.73 0.39
C THR A 90 6.17 -12.37 0.46
N PRO A 91 7.13 -12.18 1.39
CA PRO A 91 7.93 -10.96 1.41
C PRO A 91 8.70 -10.71 0.11
N ALA A 92 9.14 -11.77 -0.55
CA ALA A 92 9.86 -11.63 -1.82
C ALA A 92 9.00 -11.01 -2.90
N VAL A 93 7.72 -11.40 -3.00
CA VAL A 93 6.79 -10.81 -3.95
C VAL A 93 6.54 -9.34 -3.63
N ALA A 94 6.36 -9.00 -2.35
CA ALA A 94 6.16 -7.61 -1.94
C ALA A 94 7.38 -6.74 -2.30
N GLN A 95 8.58 -7.23 -2.03
CA GLN A 95 9.82 -6.51 -2.36
C GLN A 95 9.97 -6.31 -3.86
N ALA A 96 9.60 -7.31 -4.65
CA ALA A 96 9.67 -7.23 -6.11
C ALA A 96 8.73 -6.16 -6.67
N LEU A 97 7.52 -6.06 -6.12
CA LEU A 97 6.56 -5.03 -6.54
C LEU A 97 7.13 -3.62 -6.35
N ILE A 98 7.84 -3.38 -5.25
CA ILE A 98 8.45 -2.09 -4.97
C ILE A 98 9.68 -1.87 -5.84
N ARG A 99 10.58 -2.86 -5.91
CA ARG A 99 11.84 -2.76 -6.65
C ARG A 99 11.60 -2.52 -8.14
N ASP A 100 10.62 -3.20 -8.72
CA ASP A 100 10.40 -3.22 -10.16
C ASP A 100 9.44 -2.13 -10.63
N TRP A 101 8.93 -1.31 -9.70
CA TRP A 101 8.06 -0.19 -10.07
C TRP A 101 8.79 0.81 -10.96
N ARG A 102 8.06 1.33 -11.93
CA ARG A 102 8.53 2.40 -12.83
C ARG A 102 7.45 3.46 -12.95
N PRO A 103 7.83 4.73 -13.09
CA PRO A 103 6.85 5.79 -13.30
C PRO A 103 5.98 5.51 -14.51
N ARG A 104 4.71 5.89 -14.41
CA ARG A 104 3.72 5.68 -15.43
C ARG A 104 3.55 6.96 -16.23
N LYS A 105 3.53 6.86 -17.57
CA LYS A 105 3.27 8.01 -18.39
C LYS A 105 1.83 8.47 -18.21
N ALA A 106 1.61 9.79 -18.19
CA ALA A 106 0.26 10.34 -18.19
C ALA A 106 -0.44 10.00 -19.51
N ALA A 107 -1.75 9.69 -19.42
CA ALA A 107 -2.55 9.39 -20.59
C ALA A 107 -2.83 10.65 -21.43
#